data_7fbe97186ddd197aaf6fd28ce554d4f9
#
_entry.id   7fbe97186ddd197aaf6fd28ce554d4f9
#
_cell.length_a   1.000
_cell.length_b   1.000
_cell.length_c   1.000
_cell.angle_alpha   90.00
_cell.angle_beta   90.00
_cell.angle_gamma   90.00
#
_symmetry.space_group_name_H-M   'P 1'
#
loop_
_entity.id
_entity.type
_entity.pdbx_description
1 polymer ?
#
loop_
_entity_poly.entity_id
_entity_poly.type
_entity_poly.pdbx_seq_one_letter_code
_entity_poly.pdbx_strand_id
1 'polypeptide(L)'
;MNTLRILLFGFLAVAAAAAEGPYTESADAKAEIKAALAQAATAKTPVIVVFGANWCGDCRALDSAMKSGASAPLLSRDFRIVKVNVGRFDKNLDVAKSYGVPLEKGIPAVAIISAKNEVLYATKAGELADARKMGDSGIYDFFKRVTAASAEKK
;
A
#
# COMPACT_ATOMS: atom_id res chain seq x y z
N MET A 1 26.93 39.03 49.27
CA MET A 1 26.41 39.16 47.89
C MET A 1 26.10 37.76 47.42
N ASN A 2 24.83 37.28 47.53
CA ASN A 2 24.39 35.95 47.14
C ASN A 2 23.81 35.99 45.74
N THR A 3 24.52 35.42 44.78
CA THR A 3 24.01 35.24 43.40
C THR A 3 23.19 33.95 43.33
N LEU A 4 21.87 34.10 43.31
CA LEU A 4 20.89 33.02 43.10
C LEU A 4 20.93 32.61 41.62
N ARG A 5 21.52 31.44 41.32
CA ARG A 5 21.47 30.81 39.98
C ARG A 5 20.15 30.08 39.83
N ILE A 6 19.24 30.66 39.04
CA ILE A 6 18.01 29.98 38.61
C ILE A 6 18.35 29.04 37.45
N LEU A 7 18.31 27.72 37.74
CA LEU A 7 18.40 26.68 36.72
C LEU A 7 17.03 26.55 36.04
N LEU A 8 16.87 27.07 34.82
CA LEU A 8 15.73 26.78 33.96
C LEU A 8 15.84 25.34 33.45
N PHE A 9 15.04 24.43 34.02
CA PHE A 9 14.80 23.12 33.43
C PHE A 9 13.88 23.28 32.23
N GLY A 10 14.43 23.25 31.03
CA GLY A 10 13.67 23.17 29.81
C GLY A 10 12.99 21.79 29.71
N PHE A 11 11.68 21.76 29.83
CA PHE A 11 10.88 20.58 29.50
C PHE A 11 10.91 20.38 27.98
N LEU A 12 11.70 19.43 27.51
CA LEU A 12 11.65 18.97 26.12
C LEU A 12 10.40 18.09 25.99
N ALA A 13 9.33 18.65 25.46
CA ALA A 13 8.14 17.88 25.06
C ALA A 13 8.50 17.00 23.86
N VAL A 14 8.79 15.73 24.09
CA VAL A 14 8.87 14.72 23.04
C VAL A 14 7.46 14.50 22.54
N ALA A 15 7.11 15.10 21.41
CA ALA A 15 5.90 14.76 20.69
C ALA A 15 6.05 13.30 20.22
N ALA A 16 5.33 12.38 20.86
CA ALA A 16 5.18 11.03 20.35
C ALA A 16 4.42 11.12 19.02
N ALA A 17 5.15 11.02 17.90
CA ALA A 17 4.53 10.81 16.61
C ALA A 17 3.79 9.47 16.70
N ALA A 18 2.46 9.50 16.70
CA ALA A 18 1.66 8.30 16.55
C ALA A 18 2.12 7.62 15.26
N ALA A 19 2.51 6.34 15.33
CA ALA A 19 2.92 5.60 14.16
C ALA A 19 1.73 5.59 13.18
N GLU A 20 1.85 6.33 12.08
CA GLU A 20 0.86 6.30 11.01
C GLU A 20 0.80 4.87 10.48
N GLY A 21 -0.42 4.37 10.26
CA GLY A 21 -0.62 3.05 9.66
C GLY A 21 -0.10 3.00 8.22
N PRO A 22 -0.19 1.84 7.57
CA PRO A 22 0.36 1.67 6.21
C PRO A 22 -0.33 2.51 5.13
N TYR A 23 -1.48 3.12 5.43
CA TYR A 23 -2.25 3.94 4.50
C TYR A 23 -2.31 5.38 5.00
N THR A 24 -1.70 6.32 4.28
CA THR A 24 -1.71 7.74 4.62
C THR A 24 -3.10 8.32 4.38
N GLU A 25 -3.77 8.76 5.44
CA GLU A 25 -5.19 9.16 5.36
C GLU A 25 -5.43 10.48 4.63
N SER A 26 -4.41 11.34 4.62
CA SER A 26 -4.43 12.66 3.95
C SER A 26 -3.87 12.63 2.53
N ALA A 27 -3.39 11.48 2.03
CA ALA A 27 -2.77 11.39 0.72
C ALA A 27 -3.76 11.59 -0.42
N ASP A 28 -3.33 12.29 -1.47
CA ASP A 28 -4.03 12.35 -2.75
C ASP A 28 -3.66 11.09 -3.57
N ALA A 29 -4.55 10.12 -3.59
CA ALA A 29 -4.33 8.84 -4.26
C ALA A 29 -4.02 9.00 -5.76
N LYS A 30 -4.65 9.95 -6.45
CA LYS A 30 -4.42 10.19 -7.88
C LYS A 30 -3.05 10.80 -8.12
N ALA A 31 -2.63 11.72 -7.26
CA ALA A 31 -1.29 12.30 -7.32
C ALA A 31 -0.19 11.26 -7.03
N GLU A 32 -0.39 10.40 -6.03
CA GLU A 32 0.56 9.32 -5.71
C GLU A 32 0.67 8.29 -6.84
N ILE A 33 -0.45 7.88 -7.43
CA ILE A 33 -0.46 6.96 -8.58
C ILE A 33 0.26 7.62 -9.77
N LYS A 34 0.00 8.90 -10.05
CA LYS A 34 0.68 9.63 -11.13
C LYS A 34 2.20 9.69 -10.91
N ALA A 35 2.65 9.95 -9.68
CA ALA A 35 4.07 9.96 -9.32
C ALA A 35 4.70 8.57 -9.49
N ALA A 36 4.01 7.51 -9.04
CA ALA A 36 4.48 6.14 -9.20
C ALA A 36 4.56 5.72 -10.68
N LEU A 37 3.61 6.12 -11.51
CA LEU A 37 3.65 5.87 -12.97
C LEU A 37 4.83 6.56 -13.63
N ALA A 38 5.18 7.79 -13.24
CA ALA A 38 6.36 8.49 -13.76
C ALA A 38 7.66 7.74 -13.39
N GLN A 39 7.78 7.26 -12.15
CA GLN A 39 8.91 6.43 -11.72
C GLN A 39 8.94 5.07 -12.45
N ALA A 40 7.78 4.45 -12.62
CA ALA A 40 7.61 3.18 -13.31
C ALA A 40 8.02 3.26 -14.80
N ALA A 41 7.69 4.36 -15.47
CA ALA A 41 8.09 4.61 -16.85
C ALA A 41 9.62 4.66 -17.01
N THR A 42 10.31 5.34 -16.08
CA THR A 42 11.78 5.41 -16.07
C THR A 42 12.42 4.06 -15.77
N ALA A 43 11.88 3.34 -14.78
CA ALA A 43 12.40 2.03 -14.36
C ALA A 43 11.94 0.86 -15.25
N LYS A 44 10.98 1.08 -16.15
CA LYS A 44 10.32 0.06 -16.98
C LYS A 44 9.65 -1.05 -16.14
N THR A 45 9.13 -0.67 -14.97
CA THR A 45 8.46 -1.58 -14.04
C THR A 45 6.96 -1.28 -13.97
N PRO A 46 6.09 -2.26 -13.66
CA PRO A 46 4.69 -1.99 -13.37
C PRO A 46 4.49 -1.38 -11.98
N VAL A 47 3.27 -0.90 -11.73
CA VAL A 47 2.82 -0.38 -10.43
C VAL A 47 1.79 -1.33 -9.83
N ILE A 48 1.92 -1.64 -8.53
CA ILE A 48 0.89 -2.28 -7.73
C ILE A 48 0.16 -1.21 -6.94
N VAL A 49 -1.13 -1.05 -7.20
CA VAL A 49 -2.02 -0.18 -6.43
C VAL A 49 -2.75 -1.05 -5.41
N VAL A 50 -2.53 -0.79 -4.12
CA VAL A 50 -3.10 -1.55 -3.01
C VAL A 50 -4.18 -0.72 -2.34
N PHE A 51 -5.41 -1.19 -2.40
CA PHE A 51 -6.56 -0.56 -1.76
C PHE A 51 -6.79 -1.16 -0.37
N GLY A 52 -6.88 -0.32 0.65
CA GLY A 52 -7.07 -0.76 2.01
C GLY A 52 -7.26 0.37 3.00
N ALA A 53 -7.21 0.06 4.29
CA ALA A 53 -7.36 1.04 5.36
C ALA A 53 -6.62 0.61 6.63
N ASN A 54 -6.26 1.57 7.48
CA ASN A 54 -5.50 1.31 8.70
C ASN A 54 -6.26 0.49 9.76
N TRP A 55 -7.59 0.59 9.81
CA TRP A 55 -8.41 -0.22 10.70
C TRP A 55 -8.53 -1.70 10.28
N CYS A 56 -8.24 -2.01 9.02
CA CYS A 56 -8.38 -3.33 8.43
C CYS A 56 -7.20 -4.24 8.85
N GLY A 57 -7.45 -5.29 9.61
CA GLY A 57 -6.44 -6.23 10.07
C GLY A 57 -5.76 -6.99 8.93
N ASP A 58 -6.51 -7.40 7.90
CA ASP A 58 -5.99 -8.09 6.72
C ASP A 58 -5.12 -7.16 5.86
N CYS A 59 -5.47 -5.86 5.81
CA CYS A 59 -4.66 -4.85 5.13
C CYS A 59 -3.29 -4.64 5.80
N ARG A 60 -3.25 -4.65 7.14
CA ARG A 60 -1.99 -4.57 7.89
C ARG A 60 -1.15 -5.83 7.73
N ALA A 61 -1.78 -7.02 7.70
CA ALA A 61 -1.09 -8.27 7.47
C ALA A 61 -0.47 -8.32 6.06
N LEU A 62 -1.23 -7.91 5.05
CA LEU A 62 -0.71 -7.79 3.68
C LEU A 62 0.47 -6.82 3.62
N ASP A 63 0.36 -5.64 4.25
CA ASP A 63 1.45 -4.66 4.28
C ASP A 63 2.73 -5.23 4.90
N SER A 64 2.61 -5.95 6.02
CA SER A 64 3.74 -6.61 6.67
C SER A 64 4.39 -7.65 5.76
N ALA A 65 3.60 -8.51 5.13
CA ALA A 65 4.10 -9.53 4.20
C ALA A 65 4.79 -8.90 2.97
N MET A 66 4.27 -7.80 2.45
CA MET A 66 4.86 -7.08 1.32
C MET A 66 6.18 -6.39 1.67
N LYS A 67 6.40 -6.01 2.93
CA LYS A 67 7.60 -5.28 3.39
C LYS A 67 8.70 -6.19 3.93
N SER A 68 8.35 -7.27 4.61
CA SER A 68 9.29 -8.11 5.34
C SER A 68 9.10 -9.62 5.16
N GLY A 69 8.03 -10.05 4.48
CA GLY A 69 7.76 -11.45 4.18
C GLY A 69 8.46 -11.96 2.92
N ALA A 70 8.15 -13.19 2.53
CA ALA A 70 8.70 -13.85 1.35
C ALA A 70 8.43 -13.08 0.03
N SER A 71 7.35 -12.28 -0.01
CA SER A 71 7.01 -11.43 -1.17
C SER A 71 7.92 -10.20 -1.32
N ALA A 72 8.54 -9.73 -0.24
CA ALA A 72 9.24 -8.44 -0.22
C ALA A 72 10.36 -8.33 -1.27
N PRO A 73 11.25 -9.32 -1.49
CA PRO A 73 12.29 -9.23 -2.52
C PRO A 73 11.71 -9.13 -3.94
N LEU A 74 10.65 -9.90 -4.23
CA LEU A 74 9.97 -9.87 -5.53
C LEU A 74 9.35 -8.50 -5.80
N LEU A 75 8.61 -7.99 -4.83
CA LEU A 75 7.81 -6.77 -4.99
C LEU A 75 8.68 -5.52 -5.02
N SER A 76 9.70 -5.44 -4.16
CA SER A 76 10.58 -4.26 -4.08
C SER A 76 11.47 -4.09 -5.31
N ARG A 77 11.87 -5.20 -5.93
CA ARG A 77 12.72 -5.18 -7.12
C ARG A 77 11.94 -4.83 -8.37
N ASP A 78 10.79 -5.46 -8.57
CA ASP A 78 10.12 -5.52 -9.87
C ASP A 78 8.91 -4.58 -9.98
N PHE A 79 8.51 -3.91 -8.89
CA PHE A 79 7.31 -3.07 -8.87
C PHE A 79 7.50 -1.73 -8.15
N ARG A 80 6.67 -0.76 -8.50
CA ARG A 80 6.37 0.39 -7.66
C ARG A 80 5.06 0.12 -6.93
N ILE A 81 4.98 0.48 -5.65
CA ILE A 81 3.82 0.18 -4.81
C ILE A 81 3.21 1.49 -4.36
N VAL A 82 1.90 1.65 -4.59
CA VAL A 82 1.09 2.75 -4.08
C VAL A 82 0.01 2.19 -3.19
N LYS A 83 -0.20 2.80 -2.03
CA LYS A 83 -1.26 2.43 -1.10
C LYS A 83 -2.35 3.48 -1.11
N VAL A 84 -3.55 3.06 -1.44
CA VAL A 84 -4.73 3.90 -1.53
C VAL A 84 -5.64 3.64 -0.35
N ASN A 85 -5.80 4.66 0.51
CA ASN A 85 -6.74 4.59 1.63
C ASN A 85 -8.17 4.68 1.12
N VAL A 86 -8.99 3.68 1.44
CA VAL A 86 -10.42 3.66 1.09
C VAL A 86 -11.33 4.10 2.25
N GLY A 87 -10.74 4.59 3.33
CA GLY A 87 -11.47 5.02 4.52
C GLY A 87 -12.33 3.90 5.10
N ARG A 88 -13.59 4.19 5.34
CA ARG A 88 -14.62 3.18 5.69
C ARG A 88 -15.49 2.87 4.47
N PHE A 89 -14.86 2.65 3.31
CA PHE A 89 -15.51 2.53 1.99
C PHE A 89 -16.21 3.84 1.56
N ASP A 90 -15.60 4.97 1.87
CA ASP A 90 -16.10 6.31 1.60
C ASP A 90 -15.07 7.21 0.91
N LYS A 91 -13.84 6.70 0.66
CA LYS A 91 -12.75 7.42 -0.01
C LYS A 91 -12.22 6.64 -1.22
N ASN A 92 -11.82 7.36 -2.26
CA ASN A 92 -11.13 6.81 -3.43
C ASN A 92 -11.85 5.63 -4.14
N LEU A 93 -13.19 5.55 -4.03
CA LEU A 93 -13.99 4.49 -4.65
C LEU A 93 -13.95 4.62 -6.18
N ASP A 94 -13.91 5.83 -6.68
CA ASP A 94 -13.76 6.13 -8.11
C ASP A 94 -12.43 5.62 -8.66
N VAL A 95 -11.35 5.72 -7.88
CA VAL A 95 -10.02 5.20 -8.25
C VAL A 95 -10.06 3.67 -8.35
N ALA A 96 -10.60 2.99 -7.34
CA ALA A 96 -10.74 1.52 -7.38
C ALA A 96 -11.60 1.06 -8.57
N LYS A 97 -12.73 1.74 -8.81
CA LYS A 97 -13.61 1.45 -9.94
C LYS A 97 -12.91 1.64 -11.29
N SER A 98 -12.09 2.68 -11.44
CA SER A 98 -11.37 2.95 -12.70
C SER A 98 -10.38 1.83 -13.06
N TYR A 99 -9.83 1.13 -12.06
CA TYR A 99 -8.98 -0.05 -12.23
C TYR A 99 -9.76 -1.36 -12.20
N GLY A 100 -11.09 -1.30 -12.12
CA GLY A 100 -11.96 -2.48 -12.13
C GLY A 100 -11.83 -3.33 -10.87
N VAL A 101 -11.51 -2.74 -9.71
CA VAL A 101 -11.46 -3.40 -8.40
C VAL A 101 -12.79 -3.23 -7.67
N PRO A 102 -13.56 -4.32 -7.45
CA PRO A 102 -14.81 -4.28 -6.71
C PRO A 102 -14.56 -4.32 -5.21
N LEU A 103 -14.53 -3.15 -4.54
CA LEU A 103 -14.22 -3.05 -3.10
C LEU A 103 -15.28 -3.72 -2.22
N GLU A 104 -16.49 -3.92 -2.71
CA GLU A 104 -17.55 -4.67 -2.02
C GLU A 104 -17.21 -6.16 -1.82
N LYS A 105 -16.22 -6.68 -2.52
CA LYS A 105 -15.69 -8.04 -2.32
C LYS A 105 -14.70 -8.13 -1.16
N GLY A 106 -14.35 -7.00 -0.57
CA GLY A 106 -13.45 -6.90 0.58
C GLY A 106 -12.11 -6.23 0.29
N ILE A 107 -11.43 -5.87 1.36
CA ILE A 107 -10.07 -5.32 1.37
C ILE A 107 -9.16 -6.15 2.29
N PRO A 108 -7.84 -6.19 2.00
CA PRO A 108 -7.15 -5.48 0.93
C PRO A 108 -7.49 -6.01 -0.46
N ALA A 109 -7.40 -5.14 -1.45
CA ALA A 109 -7.56 -5.46 -2.85
C ALA A 109 -6.43 -4.80 -3.66
N VAL A 110 -6.08 -5.35 -4.82
CA VAL A 110 -4.98 -4.82 -5.62
C VAL A 110 -5.34 -4.68 -7.09
N ALA A 111 -4.73 -3.69 -7.76
CA ALA A 111 -4.59 -3.65 -9.19
C ALA A 111 -3.09 -3.62 -9.55
N ILE A 112 -2.70 -4.32 -10.61
CA ILE A 112 -1.38 -4.19 -11.23
C ILE A 112 -1.58 -3.46 -12.55
N ILE A 113 -0.87 -2.34 -12.73
CA ILE A 113 -0.98 -1.50 -13.92
C ILE A 113 0.39 -1.37 -14.59
N SER A 114 0.39 -1.26 -15.91
CA SER A 114 1.60 -0.97 -16.67
C SER A 114 2.08 0.47 -16.42
N ALA A 115 3.30 0.79 -16.82
CA ALA A 115 3.80 2.16 -16.79
C ALA A 115 2.99 3.13 -17.68
N LYS A 116 2.15 2.60 -18.58
CA LYS A 116 1.20 3.37 -19.41
C LYS A 116 -0.19 3.49 -18.79
N ASN A 117 -0.34 3.07 -17.52
CA ASN A 117 -1.62 3.07 -16.80
C ASN A 117 -2.67 2.09 -17.37
N GLU A 118 -2.23 0.99 -17.99
CA GLU A 118 -3.13 -0.06 -18.47
C GLU A 118 -3.26 -1.15 -17.40
N VAL A 119 -4.47 -1.64 -17.15
CA VAL A 119 -4.71 -2.68 -16.14
C VAL A 119 -4.22 -4.04 -16.67
N LEU A 120 -3.20 -4.58 -16.00
CA LEU A 120 -2.66 -5.90 -16.27
C LEU A 120 -3.38 -6.99 -15.45
N TYR A 121 -3.71 -6.65 -14.19
CA TYR A 121 -4.45 -7.50 -13.28
C TYR A 121 -5.27 -6.66 -12.29
N ALA A 122 -6.39 -7.18 -11.83
CA ALA A 122 -7.14 -6.63 -10.70
C ALA A 122 -7.81 -7.77 -9.93
N THR A 123 -7.80 -7.71 -8.59
CA THR A 123 -8.61 -8.60 -7.75
C THR A 123 -10.09 -8.43 -8.07
N LYS A 124 -10.84 -9.53 -8.14
CA LYS A 124 -12.25 -9.53 -8.55
C LYS A 124 -13.19 -10.18 -7.52
N ALA A 125 -12.66 -11.09 -6.71
CA ALA A 125 -13.46 -11.93 -5.82
C ALA A 125 -13.03 -11.85 -4.34
N GLY A 126 -12.27 -10.80 -3.96
CA GLY A 126 -11.76 -10.65 -2.59
C GLY A 126 -10.59 -11.59 -2.28
N GLU A 127 -9.75 -11.88 -3.26
CA GLU A 127 -8.66 -12.88 -3.19
C GLU A 127 -7.66 -12.61 -2.05
N LEU A 128 -7.61 -11.37 -1.55
CA LEU A 128 -6.75 -10.96 -0.44
C LEU A 128 -7.55 -10.54 0.82
N ALA A 129 -8.88 -10.61 0.78
CA ALA A 129 -9.72 -10.11 1.88
C ALA A 129 -9.55 -10.89 3.20
N ASP A 130 -8.89 -12.04 3.17
CA ASP A 130 -8.53 -12.84 4.34
C ASP A 130 -7.01 -13.05 4.48
N ALA A 131 -6.22 -12.03 4.13
CA ALA A 131 -4.75 -12.07 4.10
C ALA A 131 -4.11 -12.61 5.39
N ARG A 132 -4.72 -12.36 6.56
CA ARG A 132 -4.26 -12.93 7.84
C ARG A 132 -4.31 -14.46 7.85
N LYS A 133 -5.32 -15.06 7.20
CA LYS A 133 -5.46 -16.52 7.12
C LYS A 133 -4.55 -17.12 6.06
N MET A 134 -4.28 -16.37 5.00
CA MET A 134 -3.35 -16.82 3.94
C MET A 134 -1.94 -17.02 4.48
N GLY A 135 -1.54 -16.21 5.47
CA GLY A 135 -0.17 -16.19 5.96
C GLY A 135 0.84 -15.73 4.90
N ASP A 136 2.11 -15.71 5.26
CA ASP A 136 3.18 -15.19 4.38
C ASP A 136 3.33 -16.00 3.09
N SER A 137 3.25 -17.33 3.17
CA SER A 137 3.36 -18.23 2.00
C SER A 137 2.19 -18.04 1.02
N GLY A 138 0.95 -17.95 1.52
CA GLY A 138 -0.21 -17.76 0.67
C GLY A 138 -0.21 -16.41 -0.04
N ILE A 139 0.26 -15.36 0.64
CA ILE A 139 0.45 -14.04 0.04
C ILE A 139 1.56 -14.08 -1.01
N TYR A 140 2.68 -14.77 -0.73
CA TYR A 140 3.75 -14.97 -1.71
C TYR A 140 3.25 -15.70 -2.97
N ASP A 141 2.53 -16.79 -2.82
CA ASP A 141 1.99 -17.56 -3.93
C ASP A 141 1.00 -16.75 -4.76
N PHE A 142 0.18 -15.92 -4.11
CA PHE A 142 -0.69 -14.97 -4.80
C PHE A 142 0.14 -14.02 -5.68
N PHE A 143 1.10 -13.29 -5.11
CA PHE A 143 1.90 -12.33 -5.88
C PHE A 143 2.73 -13.01 -6.96
N LYS A 144 3.36 -14.14 -6.69
CA LYS A 144 4.10 -14.91 -7.69
C LYS A 144 3.25 -15.25 -8.91
N ARG A 145 2.02 -15.71 -8.68
CA ARG A 145 1.07 -16.05 -9.76
C ARG A 145 0.63 -14.83 -10.57
N VAL A 146 0.18 -13.76 -9.88
CA VAL A 146 -0.39 -12.60 -10.59
C VAL A 146 0.68 -11.74 -11.26
N THR A 147 1.90 -11.71 -10.73
CA THR A 147 3.01 -10.99 -11.36
C THR A 147 3.52 -11.72 -12.60
N ALA A 148 3.58 -13.05 -12.59
CA ALA A 148 3.90 -13.85 -13.77
C ALA A 148 2.87 -13.61 -14.89
N ALA A 149 1.57 -13.71 -14.57
CA ALA A 149 0.50 -13.46 -15.55
C ALA A 149 0.48 -12.02 -16.08
N SER A 150 0.93 -11.04 -15.29
CA SER A 150 1.04 -9.65 -15.70
C SER A 150 2.24 -9.39 -16.64
N ALA A 151 3.29 -10.18 -16.53
CA ALA A 151 4.45 -10.08 -17.39
C ALA A 151 4.18 -10.54 -18.82
N GLU A 152 3.26 -11.50 -19.01
CA GLU A 152 2.85 -12.01 -20.33
C GLU A 152 1.99 -11.02 -21.14
N LYS A 153 1.46 -9.98 -20.48
CA LYS A 153 0.59 -8.97 -21.09
C LYS A 153 1.32 -7.67 -21.46
N LYS A 154 2.63 -7.62 -21.30
CA LYS A 154 3.46 -6.44 -21.62
C LYS A 154 3.82 -6.39 -23.15
#